data_8a431748d8b791fcd53286cc08ea36c0
#
_entry.id   8a431748d8b791fcd53286cc08ea36c0
#
_cell.length_a   1.000
_cell.length_b   1.000
_cell.length_c   1.000
_cell.angle_alpha   90.00
_cell.angle_beta   90.00
_cell.angle_gamma   90.00
#
_symmetry.space_group_name_H-M   'P 1'
#
loop_
_entity.id
_entity.type
_entity.pdbx_description
1 polymer ?
#
loop_
_entity_poly.entity_id
_entity_poly.type
_entity_poly.pdbx_seq_one_letter_code
_entity_poly.pdbx_strand_id
1 'polypeptide(L)'
;MCAALSVRALGAKKVFGLLLPERDSSGFSTERGRQLAEHLGIEYQVHDIAPALEALGCYQQRDEAIRRVVPAYGEGWKNKIVIAGGVEGGINFFKLVVQSPGGEQQSVRLPLREYLQIVAATNFKQRVRKTMDYYHADRLNYAVVGTPNRLEYDQGFFVKNGDGSADLKPIAHLYKTQVYAMARHLGLPDAICNAVPTTDTYTLPQGQDEFYFALPYAQMDIALWALEHGRSAEELAVALKMTPAQAQRVYDDIRAKRRATEYLAAAPELLPG
;
A
#
# COMPACT_ATOMS: atom_id res chain seq x y z
N MET A 1 14.47 -2.10 -0.02
CA MET A 1 15.02 -1.16 -1.04
C MET A 1 15.45 0.16 -0.41
N CYS A 2 14.53 0.99 0.14
CA CYS A 2 14.87 2.32 0.68
C CYS A 2 15.97 2.26 1.77
N ALA A 3 15.88 1.32 2.71
CA ALA A 3 16.91 1.12 3.72
C ALA A 3 18.30 0.83 3.10
N ALA A 4 18.35 -0.03 2.08
CA ALA A 4 19.61 -0.34 1.39
C ALA A 4 20.21 0.88 0.67
N LEU A 5 19.37 1.69 0.02
CA LEU A 5 19.81 2.95 -0.59
C LEU A 5 20.33 3.93 0.46
N SER A 6 19.64 4.05 1.60
CA SER A 6 20.06 4.91 2.71
C SER A 6 21.40 4.46 3.29
N VAL A 7 21.58 3.14 3.49
CA VAL A 7 22.86 2.57 3.96
C VAL A 7 23.98 2.84 2.96
N ARG A 8 23.73 2.68 1.69
CA ARG A 8 24.74 2.95 0.64
C ARG A 8 25.14 4.42 0.59
N ALA A 9 24.20 5.32 0.85
CA ALA A 9 24.45 6.77 0.82
C ALA A 9 25.08 7.30 2.10
N LEU A 10 24.71 6.78 3.27
CA LEU A 10 25.00 7.39 4.57
C LEU A 10 25.84 6.48 5.49
N GLY A 11 25.91 5.19 5.19
CA GLY A 11 26.47 4.14 6.08
C GLY A 11 25.43 3.62 7.08
N ALA A 12 25.60 2.36 7.50
CA ALA A 12 24.64 1.64 8.35
C ALA A 12 24.36 2.35 9.69
N LYS A 13 25.38 2.99 10.30
CA LYS A 13 25.26 3.69 11.59
C LYS A 13 24.34 4.91 11.57
N LYS A 14 23.97 5.41 10.39
CA LYS A 14 23.07 6.57 10.21
C LYS A 14 21.69 6.18 9.70
N VAL A 15 21.37 4.90 9.71
CA VAL A 15 20.09 4.36 9.31
C VAL A 15 19.49 3.58 10.47
N PHE A 16 18.24 3.89 10.80
CA PHE A 16 17.51 3.24 11.88
C PHE A 16 16.24 2.60 11.33
N GLY A 17 16.01 1.32 11.62
CA GLY A 17 14.84 0.56 11.17
C GLY A 17 13.74 0.53 12.22
N LEU A 18 12.49 0.73 11.79
CA LEU A 18 11.31 0.52 12.62
C LEU A 18 10.45 -0.59 12.04
N LEU A 19 10.14 -1.58 12.86
CA LEU A 19 9.21 -2.65 12.55
C LEU A 19 7.98 -2.46 13.45
N LEU A 20 6.87 -2.11 12.83
CA LEU A 20 5.65 -1.68 13.51
C LEU A 20 4.49 -2.66 13.21
N PRO A 21 4.59 -3.93 13.71
CA PRO A 21 3.50 -4.88 13.55
C PRO A 21 2.25 -4.43 14.29
N GLU A 22 1.11 -4.90 13.80
CA GLU A 22 -0.18 -4.78 14.48
C GLU A 22 -0.96 -6.10 14.34
N ARG A 23 -2.14 -6.21 14.94
CA ARG A 23 -2.91 -7.46 15.04
C ARG A 23 -3.13 -8.19 13.69
N ASP A 24 -3.38 -7.42 12.63
CA ASP A 24 -3.70 -7.98 11.31
C ASP A 24 -2.46 -8.11 10.41
N SER A 25 -1.27 -7.68 10.88
CA SER A 25 0.00 -7.82 10.15
C SER A 25 0.42 -9.28 10.05
N SER A 26 1.01 -9.64 8.90
CA SER A 26 1.59 -10.98 8.77
C SER A 26 2.90 -11.09 9.56
N GLY A 27 3.09 -12.20 10.27
CA GLY A 27 4.37 -12.49 10.95
C GLY A 27 5.57 -12.50 9.98
N PHE A 28 5.33 -12.85 8.72
CA PHE A 28 6.35 -12.84 7.66
C PHE A 28 6.88 -11.43 7.35
N SER A 29 6.05 -10.39 7.45
CA SER A 29 6.50 -9.00 7.21
C SER A 29 7.51 -8.56 8.26
N THR A 30 7.25 -8.85 9.53
CA THR A 30 8.17 -8.52 10.63
C THR A 30 9.47 -9.30 10.50
N GLU A 31 9.40 -10.60 10.19
CA GLU A 31 10.58 -11.44 10.03
C GLU A 31 11.47 -10.97 8.85
N ARG A 32 10.88 -10.68 7.70
CA ARG A 32 11.61 -10.10 6.56
C ARG A 32 12.24 -8.75 6.90
N GLY A 33 11.56 -7.94 7.71
CA GLY A 33 12.09 -6.67 8.20
C GLY A 33 13.35 -6.88 9.06
N ARG A 34 13.34 -7.87 9.97
CA ARG A 34 14.51 -8.25 10.78
C ARG A 34 15.69 -8.72 9.91
N GLN A 35 15.42 -9.68 9.01
CA GLN A 35 16.42 -10.20 8.08
C GLN A 35 17.05 -9.10 7.23
N LEU A 36 16.25 -8.13 6.77
CA LEU A 36 16.77 -7.00 6.03
C LEU A 36 17.66 -6.10 6.90
N ALA A 37 17.23 -5.79 8.12
CA ALA A 37 17.98 -4.93 9.03
C ALA A 37 19.32 -5.58 9.42
N GLU A 38 19.32 -6.88 9.71
CA GLU A 38 20.52 -7.67 10.02
C GLU A 38 21.46 -7.76 8.81
N HIS A 39 20.93 -8.05 7.61
CA HIS A 39 21.69 -8.07 6.36
C HIS A 39 22.40 -6.73 6.08
N LEU A 40 21.72 -5.61 6.37
CA LEU A 40 22.26 -4.27 6.16
C LEU A 40 23.14 -3.78 7.33
N GLY A 41 23.17 -4.48 8.45
CA GLY A 41 23.91 -4.09 9.66
C GLY A 41 23.38 -2.81 10.30
N ILE A 42 22.07 -2.52 10.18
CA ILE A 42 21.45 -1.34 10.77
C ILE A 42 20.82 -1.66 12.13
N GLU A 43 20.83 -0.67 13.02
CA GLU A 43 20.05 -0.72 14.25
C GLU A 43 18.56 -0.70 13.93
N TYR A 44 17.76 -1.48 14.67
CA TYR A 44 16.30 -1.48 14.51
C TYR A 44 15.57 -1.72 15.82
N GLN A 45 14.33 -1.32 15.87
CA GLN A 45 13.41 -1.62 16.97
C GLN A 45 12.10 -2.20 16.44
N VAL A 46 11.49 -3.05 17.27
CA VAL A 46 10.17 -3.62 17.01
C VAL A 46 9.22 -3.05 18.05
N HIS A 47 8.17 -2.37 17.59
CA HIS A 47 7.11 -1.87 18.43
C HIS A 47 5.77 -2.43 17.95
N ASP A 48 5.14 -3.25 18.76
CA ASP A 48 3.75 -3.64 18.51
C ASP A 48 2.83 -2.45 18.77
N ILE A 49 2.17 -1.99 17.71
CA ILE A 49 1.21 -0.87 17.78
C ILE A 49 -0.24 -1.34 17.99
N ALA A 50 -0.49 -2.65 18.07
CA ALA A 50 -1.83 -3.19 18.28
C ALA A 50 -2.51 -2.67 19.56
N PRO A 51 -1.83 -2.56 20.73
CA PRO A 51 -2.45 -2.02 21.93
C PRO A 51 -2.94 -0.56 21.76
N ALA A 52 -2.17 0.28 21.05
CA ALA A 52 -2.58 1.65 20.78
C ALA A 52 -3.81 1.72 19.85
N LEU A 53 -3.82 0.90 18.79
CA LEU A 53 -4.95 0.81 17.86
C LEU A 53 -6.22 0.28 18.54
N GLU A 54 -6.08 -0.70 19.44
CA GLU A 54 -7.20 -1.23 20.26
C GLU A 54 -7.77 -0.16 21.19
N ALA A 55 -6.90 0.53 21.95
CA ALA A 55 -7.31 1.58 22.88
C ALA A 55 -8.04 2.74 22.18
N LEU A 56 -7.69 3.02 20.93
CA LEU A 56 -8.34 4.04 20.09
C LEU A 56 -9.57 3.51 19.33
N GLY A 57 -9.96 2.24 19.52
CA GLY A 57 -11.15 1.63 18.94
C GLY A 57 -11.03 1.33 17.43
N CYS A 58 -9.83 1.31 16.86
CA CYS A 58 -9.61 1.10 15.43
C CYS A 58 -10.24 -0.21 14.94
N TYR A 59 -9.96 -1.31 15.61
CA TYR A 59 -10.47 -2.63 15.24
C TYR A 59 -11.98 -2.76 15.49
N GLN A 60 -12.46 -2.22 16.60
CA GLN A 60 -13.89 -2.22 16.95
C GLN A 60 -14.71 -1.51 15.87
N GLN A 61 -14.30 -0.31 15.46
CA GLN A 61 -15.00 0.47 14.44
C GLN A 61 -15.03 -0.23 13.07
N ARG A 62 -13.93 -0.90 12.70
CA ARG A 62 -13.89 -1.74 11.49
C ARG A 62 -14.88 -2.90 11.60
N ASP A 63 -14.83 -3.64 12.68
CA ASP A 63 -15.63 -4.84 12.87
C ASP A 63 -17.13 -4.51 12.97
N GLU A 64 -17.49 -3.37 13.55
CA GLU A 64 -18.86 -2.85 13.56
C GLU A 64 -19.36 -2.55 12.14
N ALA A 65 -18.53 -1.95 11.28
CA ALA A 65 -18.89 -1.72 9.88
C ALA A 65 -19.11 -3.03 9.12
N ILE A 66 -18.26 -4.03 9.36
CA ILE A 66 -18.40 -5.36 8.76
C ILE A 66 -19.68 -6.05 9.26
N ARG A 67 -19.97 -6.02 10.56
CA ARG A 67 -21.20 -6.64 11.14
C ARG A 67 -22.48 -6.05 10.61
N ARG A 68 -22.50 -4.79 10.17
CA ARG A 68 -23.71 -4.23 9.53
C ARG A 68 -24.06 -4.89 8.21
N VAL A 69 -23.09 -5.47 7.49
CA VAL A 69 -23.32 -6.17 6.22
C VAL A 69 -23.19 -7.69 6.34
N VAL A 70 -22.46 -8.17 7.34
CA VAL A 70 -22.29 -9.59 7.68
C VAL A 70 -22.51 -9.76 9.20
N PRO A 71 -23.77 -9.91 9.67
CA PRO A 71 -24.07 -9.93 11.10
C PRO A 71 -23.34 -11.01 11.91
N ALA A 72 -22.97 -12.12 11.27
CA ALA A 72 -22.24 -13.22 11.91
C ALA A 72 -20.73 -12.94 12.10
N TYR A 73 -20.21 -11.84 11.55
CA TYR A 73 -18.78 -11.52 11.63
C TYR A 73 -18.34 -11.29 13.08
N GLY A 74 -17.30 -11.99 13.51
CA GLY A 74 -16.83 -11.96 14.90
C GLY A 74 -15.41 -12.49 15.07
N GLU A 75 -15.15 -13.05 16.24
CA GLU A 75 -13.83 -13.59 16.59
C GLU A 75 -13.40 -14.71 15.63
N GLY A 76 -12.12 -14.71 15.26
CA GLY A 76 -11.55 -15.70 14.33
C GLY A 76 -11.91 -15.49 12.85
N TRP A 77 -12.79 -14.54 12.53
CA TRP A 77 -13.10 -14.21 11.15
C TRP A 77 -11.99 -13.39 10.50
N LYS A 78 -11.83 -13.60 9.20
CA LYS A 78 -10.90 -12.83 8.36
C LYS A 78 -11.65 -12.00 7.34
N ASN A 79 -11.02 -10.92 6.87
CA ASN A 79 -11.64 -10.03 5.88
C ASN A 79 -10.61 -9.43 4.90
N LYS A 80 -11.12 -9.02 3.72
CA LYS A 80 -10.45 -8.10 2.79
C LYS A 80 -11.48 -7.35 1.96
N ILE A 81 -11.10 -6.19 1.42
CA ILE A 81 -11.89 -5.46 0.43
C ILE A 81 -11.26 -5.70 -0.94
N VAL A 82 -12.07 -6.01 -1.94
CA VAL A 82 -11.62 -6.19 -3.33
C VAL A 82 -12.41 -5.27 -4.26
N ILE A 83 -11.76 -4.84 -5.36
CA ILE A 83 -12.44 -4.15 -6.45
C ILE A 83 -13.09 -5.21 -7.34
N ALA A 84 -14.36 -5.02 -7.66
CA ALA A 84 -15.07 -5.78 -8.68
C ALA A 84 -15.34 -4.89 -9.89
N GLY A 85 -15.19 -5.43 -11.11
CA GLY A 85 -15.37 -4.72 -12.38
C GLY A 85 -14.15 -4.79 -13.27
N GLY A 86 -13.00 -4.33 -12.85
CA GLY A 86 -11.74 -4.45 -13.58
C GLY A 86 -11.76 -3.98 -15.04
N VAL A 87 -10.79 -4.43 -15.83
CA VAL A 87 -10.59 -4.05 -17.24
C VAL A 87 -11.65 -4.63 -18.18
N GLU A 88 -12.39 -5.66 -17.74
CA GLU A 88 -13.37 -6.36 -18.60
C GLU A 88 -14.68 -5.60 -18.80
N GLY A 89 -14.93 -4.57 -18.03
CA GLY A 89 -16.06 -3.65 -18.20
C GLY A 89 -17.09 -3.68 -17.09
N GLY A 90 -17.59 -2.52 -16.75
CA GLY A 90 -18.59 -2.30 -15.72
C GLY A 90 -18.19 -1.15 -14.78
N ILE A 91 -19.11 -0.75 -13.93
CA ILE A 91 -18.84 0.22 -12.87
C ILE A 91 -18.00 -0.47 -11.78
N ASN A 92 -16.83 0.05 -11.48
CA ASN A 92 -16.03 -0.42 -10.35
C ASN A 92 -16.80 -0.22 -9.05
N PHE A 93 -16.94 -1.28 -8.26
CA PHE A 93 -17.50 -1.22 -6.92
C PHE A 93 -16.71 -2.10 -5.98
N PHE A 94 -16.80 -1.80 -4.69
CA PHE A 94 -16.06 -2.55 -3.69
C PHE A 94 -16.91 -3.69 -3.12
N LYS A 95 -16.27 -4.84 -2.96
CA LYS A 95 -16.82 -6.00 -2.25
C LYS A 95 -16.01 -6.27 -0.99
N LEU A 96 -16.70 -6.64 0.05
CA LEU A 96 -16.11 -7.24 1.24
C LEU A 96 -16.08 -8.76 1.04
N VAL A 97 -14.91 -9.34 1.17
CA VAL A 97 -14.74 -10.79 1.29
C VAL A 97 -14.45 -11.09 2.74
N VAL A 98 -15.23 -11.98 3.34
CA VAL A 98 -15.01 -12.48 4.69
C VAL A 98 -14.86 -13.99 4.68
N GLN A 99 -14.09 -14.51 5.64
CA GLN A 99 -13.91 -15.95 5.85
C GLN A 99 -14.23 -16.27 7.29
N SER A 100 -15.12 -17.25 7.51
CA SER A 100 -15.45 -17.77 8.82
C SER A 100 -14.29 -18.55 9.44
N PRO A 101 -14.27 -18.82 10.76
CA PRO A 101 -13.30 -19.71 11.39
C PRO A 101 -13.31 -21.12 10.79
N GLY A 102 -14.44 -21.58 10.25
CA GLY A 102 -14.57 -22.84 9.53
C GLY A 102 -13.99 -22.85 8.11
N GLY A 103 -13.47 -21.71 7.63
CA GLY A 103 -12.87 -21.58 6.30
C GLY A 103 -13.86 -21.21 5.19
N GLU A 104 -15.16 -21.12 5.46
CA GLU A 104 -16.15 -20.70 4.48
C GLU A 104 -16.00 -19.23 4.11
N GLN A 105 -15.94 -18.95 2.80
CA GLN A 105 -15.85 -17.58 2.30
C GLN A 105 -17.17 -17.09 1.72
N GLN A 106 -17.50 -15.84 1.99
CA GLN A 106 -18.59 -15.13 1.34
C GLN A 106 -18.13 -13.75 0.88
N SER A 107 -18.77 -13.26 -0.19
CA SER A 107 -18.49 -11.94 -0.75
C SER A 107 -19.79 -11.14 -0.83
N VAL A 108 -19.76 -9.93 -0.26
CA VAL A 108 -20.90 -9.02 -0.27
C VAL A 108 -20.52 -7.67 -0.85
N ARG A 109 -21.45 -7.02 -1.56
CA ARG A 109 -21.25 -5.64 -2.02
C ARG A 109 -21.21 -4.72 -0.80
N LEU A 110 -20.20 -3.84 -0.72
CA LEU A 110 -20.11 -2.84 0.35
C LEU A 110 -20.93 -1.60 0.00
N PRO A 111 -21.90 -1.21 0.87
CA PRO A 111 -22.46 0.13 0.81
C PRO A 111 -21.39 1.18 1.11
N LEU A 112 -21.56 2.39 0.61
CA LEU A 112 -20.56 3.47 0.72
C LEU A 112 -20.17 3.78 2.17
N ARG A 113 -21.14 3.81 3.08
CA ARG A 113 -20.91 4.12 4.50
C ARG A 113 -19.96 3.11 5.14
N GLU A 114 -20.22 1.81 4.95
CA GLU A 114 -19.43 0.71 5.50
C GLU A 114 -18.03 0.68 4.88
N TYR A 115 -17.96 0.87 3.56
CA TYR A 115 -16.69 1.01 2.84
C TYR A 115 -15.82 2.12 3.44
N LEU A 116 -16.36 3.32 3.57
CA LEU A 116 -15.63 4.47 4.09
C LEU A 116 -15.15 4.24 5.55
N GLN A 117 -15.96 3.60 6.38
CA GLN A 117 -15.56 3.30 7.77
C GLN A 117 -14.45 2.26 7.85
N ILE A 118 -14.49 1.20 7.02
CA ILE A 118 -13.43 0.19 6.97
C ILE A 118 -12.13 0.81 6.44
N VAL A 119 -12.19 1.62 5.38
CA VAL A 119 -11.03 2.33 4.84
C VAL A 119 -10.46 3.31 5.87
N ALA A 120 -11.31 4.03 6.60
CA ALA A 120 -10.86 4.94 7.66
C ALA A 120 -10.07 4.19 8.75
N ALA A 121 -10.54 3.01 9.18
CA ALA A 121 -9.83 2.16 10.13
C ALA A 121 -8.49 1.66 9.58
N THR A 122 -8.43 1.28 8.29
CA THR A 122 -7.18 0.90 7.63
C THR A 122 -6.19 2.07 7.56
N ASN A 123 -6.67 3.25 7.16
CA ASN A 123 -5.86 4.46 7.12
C ASN A 123 -5.34 4.88 8.51
N PHE A 124 -6.10 4.58 9.55
CA PHE A 124 -5.70 4.86 10.93
C PHE A 124 -4.43 4.09 11.32
N LYS A 125 -4.32 2.81 10.94
CA LYS A 125 -3.12 2.00 11.16
C LYS A 125 -1.87 2.67 10.59
N GLN A 126 -1.96 3.17 9.36
CA GLN A 126 -0.84 3.86 8.70
C GLN A 126 -0.46 5.18 9.38
N ARG A 127 -1.44 5.91 9.93
CA ARG A 127 -1.17 7.15 10.67
C ARG A 127 -0.51 6.88 12.01
N VAL A 128 -0.91 5.84 12.74
CA VAL A 128 -0.23 5.46 13.99
C VAL A 128 1.22 5.02 13.72
N ARG A 129 1.47 4.24 12.66
CA ARG A 129 2.85 3.94 12.21
C ARG A 129 3.65 5.21 11.97
N LYS A 130 3.06 6.16 11.24
CA LYS A 130 3.74 7.43 10.93
C LYS A 130 4.02 8.28 12.17
N THR A 131 3.15 8.27 13.16
CA THR A 131 3.39 8.91 14.46
C THR A 131 4.63 8.32 15.13
N MET A 132 4.79 7.00 15.09
CA MET A 132 5.99 6.33 15.63
C MET A 132 7.25 6.65 14.83
N ASP A 133 7.14 6.73 13.49
CA ASP A 133 8.26 7.12 12.63
C ASP A 133 8.80 8.51 13.03
N TYR A 134 7.94 9.51 13.16
CA TYR A 134 8.35 10.86 13.52
C TYR A 134 8.79 10.98 14.98
N TYR A 135 8.19 10.24 15.92
CA TYR A 135 8.72 10.18 17.29
C TYR A 135 10.19 9.74 17.32
N HIS A 136 10.53 8.70 16.56
CA HIS A 136 11.92 8.23 16.50
C HIS A 136 12.82 9.17 15.69
N ALA A 137 12.31 9.81 14.66
CA ALA A 137 13.03 10.80 13.89
C ALA A 137 13.40 12.00 14.77
N ASP A 138 12.48 12.53 15.56
CA ASP A 138 12.72 13.65 16.49
C ASP A 138 13.78 13.29 17.53
N ARG A 139 13.64 12.13 18.23
CA ARG A 139 14.61 11.74 19.26
C ARG A 139 16.01 11.45 18.74
N LEU A 140 16.15 11.08 17.47
CA LEU A 140 17.43 10.75 16.83
C LEU A 140 17.97 11.91 15.99
N ASN A 141 17.16 12.94 15.76
CA ASN A 141 17.44 14.01 14.80
C ASN A 141 17.68 13.46 13.39
N TYR A 142 16.79 12.59 12.94
CA TYR A 142 16.84 11.91 11.64
C TYR A 142 15.68 12.35 10.74
N ALA A 143 15.85 12.16 9.44
CA ALA A 143 14.79 12.31 8.46
C ALA A 143 14.00 11.00 8.30
N VAL A 144 12.69 11.10 8.07
CA VAL A 144 11.81 9.96 7.75
C VAL A 144 11.88 9.65 6.26
N VAL A 145 12.20 8.39 5.93
CA VAL A 145 12.25 7.91 4.55
C VAL A 145 10.92 7.26 4.18
N GLY A 146 10.28 7.79 3.15
CA GLY A 146 9.07 7.22 2.54
C GLY A 146 9.40 6.17 1.48
N THR A 147 8.49 5.23 1.30
CA THR A 147 8.71 4.03 0.50
C THR A 147 7.85 3.89 -0.77
N PRO A 148 6.97 4.83 -1.15
CA PRO A 148 6.17 4.67 -2.35
C PRO A 148 7.06 4.62 -3.60
N ASN A 149 6.77 3.69 -4.50
CA ASN A 149 7.31 3.67 -5.86
C ASN A 149 6.52 4.60 -6.79
N ARG A 150 6.91 4.69 -8.07
CA ARG A 150 6.28 5.59 -9.03
C ARG A 150 4.79 5.33 -9.22
N LEU A 151 4.35 4.08 -9.34
CA LEU A 151 2.93 3.74 -9.49
C LEU A 151 2.10 4.16 -8.28
N GLU A 152 2.62 3.88 -7.09
CA GLU A 152 1.96 4.22 -5.82
C GLU A 152 1.88 5.74 -5.65
N TYR A 153 2.97 6.44 -5.93
CA TYR A 153 3.05 7.89 -5.78
C TYR A 153 2.21 8.64 -6.83
N ASP A 154 2.26 8.21 -8.09
CA ASP A 154 1.55 8.83 -9.21
C ASP A 154 0.02 8.69 -9.08
N GLN A 155 -0.44 7.52 -8.67
CA GLN A 155 -1.87 7.21 -8.59
C GLN A 155 -2.46 7.41 -7.18
N GLY A 156 -1.67 7.92 -6.22
CA GLY A 156 -2.13 8.21 -4.87
C GLY A 156 -2.43 6.98 -4.01
N PHE A 157 -1.73 5.87 -4.25
CA PHE A 157 -1.85 4.68 -3.42
C PHE A 157 -1.02 4.80 -2.15
N PHE A 158 -1.42 5.72 -1.31
CA PHE A 158 -0.87 5.99 0.02
C PHE A 158 -1.88 6.74 0.89
N VAL A 159 -1.64 6.78 2.17
CA VAL A 159 -2.49 7.48 3.15
C VAL A 159 -1.91 8.85 3.48
N LYS A 160 -2.70 9.91 3.27
CA LYS A 160 -2.33 11.28 3.69
C LYS A 160 -2.06 11.30 5.20
N ASN A 161 -0.92 11.86 5.60
CA ASN A 161 -0.42 11.85 6.98
C ASN A 161 -0.18 10.43 7.57
N GLY A 162 -0.08 9.43 6.71
CA GLY A 162 0.37 8.08 7.01
C GLY A 162 1.64 7.78 6.21
N ASP A 163 1.66 6.66 5.51
CA ASP A 163 2.78 6.27 4.63
C ASP A 163 3.06 7.26 3.49
N GLY A 164 2.11 8.15 3.17
CA GLY A 164 2.31 9.27 2.25
C GLY A 164 3.21 10.37 2.79
N SER A 165 3.36 10.51 4.13
CA SER A 165 4.25 11.51 4.75
C SER A 165 5.68 10.99 4.86
N ALA A 166 6.63 11.80 4.46
CA ALA A 166 8.06 11.55 4.58
C ALA A 166 8.85 12.81 4.21
N ASP A 167 10.09 12.90 4.70
CA ASP A 167 11.01 13.97 4.34
C ASP A 167 11.75 13.66 3.04
N LEU A 168 11.92 12.36 2.71
CA LEU A 168 12.58 11.89 1.51
C LEU A 168 11.87 10.66 0.94
N LYS A 169 11.66 10.60 -0.39
CA LYS A 169 11.06 9.46 -1.11
C LYS A 169 12.01 8.96 -2.20
N PRO A 170 13.01 8.15 -1.87
CA PRO A 170 14.13 7.85 -2.78
C PRO A 170 13.75 6.99 -3.99
N ILE A 171 12.61 6.30 -3.96
CA ILE A 171 12.16 5.42 -5.07
C ILE A 171 10.86 5.89 -5.73
N ALA A 172 10.36 7.09 -5.41
CA ALA A 172 9.12 7.60 -6.00
C ALA A 172 9.20 7.84 -7.52
N HIS A 173 10.39 7.87 -8.09
CA HIS A 173 10.65 7.98 -9.52
C HIS A 173 10.85 6.62 -10.22
N LEU A 174 10.95 5.51 -9.48
CA LEU A 174 11.20 4.17 -10.01
C LEU A 174 9.91 3.38 -10.20
N TYR A 175 9.76 2.77 -11.37
CA TYR A 175 8.71 1.77 -11.60
C TYR A 175 8.92 0.53 -10.73
N LYS A 176 7.86 -0.22 -10.46
CA LYS A 176 7.94 -1.41 -9.57
C LYS A 176 8.91 -2.46 -10.07
N THR A 177 8.95 -2.69 -11.37
CA THR A 177 9.92 -3.60 -12.01
C THR A 177 11.37 -3.14 -11.82
N GLN A 178 11.61 -1.82 -11.89
CA GLN A 178 12.92 -1.23 -11.61
C GLN A 178 13.30 -1.35 -10.13
N VAL A 179 12.34 -1.23 -9.22
CA VAL A 179 12.56 -1.46 -7.78
C VAL A 179 13.05 -2.89 -7.51
N TYR A 180 12.47 -3.90 -8.18
CA TYR A 180 12.94 -5.27 -8.07
C TYR A 180 14.33 -5.48 -8.67
N ALA A 181 14.58 -4.92 -9.84
CA ALA A 181 15.89 -5.00 -10.49
C ALA A 181 16.99 -4.35 -9.62
N MET A 182 16.70 -3.18 -9.04
CA MET A 182 17.60 -2.47 -8.14
C MET A 182 17.82 -3.25 -6.83
N ALA A 183 16.80 -3.92 -6.29
CA ALA A 183 16.95 -4.75 -5.10
C ALA A 183 17.96 -5.89 -5.32
N ARG A 184 17.87 -6.56 -6.47
CA ARG A 184 18.84 -7.60 -6.87
C ARG A 184 20.24 -7.02 -7.09
N HIS A 185 20.34 -5.88 -7.78
CA HIS A 185 21.61 -5.20 -8.00
C HIS A 185 22.31 -4.79 -6.70
N LEU A 186 21.55 -4.42 -5.67
CA LEU A 186 22.08 -4.09 -4.35
C LEU A 186 22.39 -5.32 -3.49
N GLY A 187 22.20 -6.54 -4.00
CA GLY A 187 22.50 -7.78 -3.31
C GLY A 187 21.58 -8.07 -2.13
N LEU A 188 20.32 -7.60 -2.18
CA LEU A 188 19.36 -7.92 -1.13
C LEU A 188 18.97 -9.41 -1.16
N PRO A 189 18.64 -10.00 0.01
CA PRO A 189 18.28 -11.42 0.09
C PRO A 189 17.12 -11.78 -0.85
N ASP A 190 17.16 -12.99 -1.41
CA ASP A 190 16.13 -13.51 -2.34
C ASP A 190 14.73 -13.47 -1.74
N ALA A 191 14.58 -13.75 -0.44
CA ALA A 191 13.31 -13.64 0.27
C ALA A 191 12.69 -12.23 0.22
N ILE A 192 13.52 -11.20 0.08
CA ILE A 192 13.10 -9.80 -0.09
C ILE A 192 12.84 -9.50 -1.58
N CYS A 193 13.77 -9.93 -2.46
CA CYS A 193 13.68 -9.66 -3.90
C CYS A 193 12.50 -10.35 -4.57
N ASN A 194 12.05 -11.50 -4.05
CA ASN A 194 10.94 -12.29 -4.59
C ASN A 194 9.64 -12.12 -3.79
N ALA A 195 9.61 -11.21 -2.81
CA ALA A 195 8.40 -10.95 -2.04
C ALA A 195 7.27 -10.42 -2.92
N VAL A 196 6.12 -11.07 -2.85
CA VAL A 196 4.90 -10.58 -3.51
C VAL A 196 4.39 -9.37 -2.72
N PRO A 197 4.08 -8.25 -3.39
CA PRO A 197 3.53 -7.07 -2.72
C PRO A 197 2.13 -7.36 -2.19
N THR A 198 1.94 -7.17 -0.90
CA THR A 198 0.64 -7.29 -0.24
C THR A 198 0.27 -5.96 0.39
N THR A 199 -1.02 -5.77 0.68
CA THR A 199 -1.46 -4.58 1.43
C THR A 199 -1.06 -4.65 2.90
N ASP A 200 -0.87 -5.85 3.46
CA ASP A 200 -0.54 -6.14 4.87
C ASP A 200 -1.39 -5.36 5.89
N THR A 201 -2.64 -5.09 5.52
CA THR A 201 -3.60 -4.31 6.31
C THR A 201 -4.90 -5.06 6.59
N TYR A 202 -5.12 -6.16 5.89
CA TYR A 202 -6.28 -7.04 6.02
C TYR A 202 -5.87 -8.42 6.53
N THR A 203 -6.79 -9.10 7.20
CA THR A 203 -6.55 -10.45 7.77
C THR A 203 -6.54 -11.56 6.71
N LEU A 204 -7.17 -11.34 5.54
CA LEU A 204 -7.02 -12.23 4.38
C LEU A 204 -5.86 -11.74 3.51
N PRO A 205 -5.08 -12.66 2.94
CA PRO A 205 -4.05 -12.31 1.95
C PRO A 205 -4.65 -11.51 0.81
N GLN A 206 -3.98 -10.42 0.43
CA GLN A 206 -4.43 -9.54 -0.64
C GLN A 206 -3.25 -8.98 -1.41
N GLY A 207 -3.26 -9.15 -2.73
CA GLY A 207 -2.39 -8.43 -3.64
C GLY A 207 -2.81 -6.97 -3.77
N GLN A 208 -1.85 -6.10 -4.07
CA GLN A 208 -2.17 -4.68 -4.33
C GLN A 208 -2.94 -4.50 -5.64
N ASP A 209 -2.79 -5.40 -6.60
CA ASP A 209 -3.54 -5.48 -7.85
C ASP A 209 -5.02 -5.86 -7.62
N GLU A 210 -5.33 -6.68 -6.64
CA GLU A 210 -6.71 -7.00 -6.27
C GLU A 210 -7.47 -5.82 -5.61
N PHE A 211 -6.72 -4.89 -5.01
CA PHE A 211 -7.31 -3.80 -4.24
C PHE A 211 -7.30 -2.46 -4.97
N TYR A 212 -6.25 -2.16 -5.72
CA TYR A 212 -6.06 -0.82 -6.26
C TYR A 212 -5.72 -0.78 -7.75
N PHE A 213 -4.82 -1.63 -8.23
CA PHE A 213 -4.37 -1.59 -9.61
C PHE A 213 -5.19 -2.54 -10.49
N ALA A 214 -5.59 -2.07 -11.67
CA ALA A 214 -6.41 -2.84 -12.59
C ALA A 214 -5.64 -3.99 -13.28
N LEU A 215 -4.31 -3.98 -13.22
CA LEU A 215 -3.40 -4.91 -13.88
C LEU A 215 -2.25 -5.28 -12.96
N PRO A 216 -1.59 -6.43 -13.19
CA PRO A 216 -0.33 -6.78 -12.54
C PRO A 216 0.72 -5.68 -12.73
N TYR A 217 1.63 -5.52 -11.77
CA TYR A 217 2.61 -4.43 -11.73
C TYR A 217 3.43 -4.26 -13.01
N ALA A 218 3.92 -5.35 -13.61
CA ALA A 218 4.72 -5.26 -14.82
C ALA A 218 3.94 -4.64 -15.99
N GLN A 219 2.64 -4.92 -16.07
CA GLN A 219 1.76 -4.34 -17.08
C GLN A 219 1.39 -2.90 -16.74
N MET A 220 1.16 -2.59 -15.45
CA MET A 220 0.91 -1.23 -14.99
C MET A 220 2.10 -0.29 -15.20
N ASP A 221 3.33 -0.78 -15.00
CA ASP A 221 4.55 -0.03 -15.30
C ASP A 221 4.59 0.39 -16.79
N ILE A 222 4.28 -0.55 -17.69
CA ILE A 222 4.22 -0.30 -19.14
C ILE A 222 3.09 0.70 -19.46
N ALA A 223 1.90 0.50 -18.86
CA ALA A 223 0.76 1.38 -19.11
C ALA A 223 1.00 2.81 -18.64
N LEU A 224 1.57 2.98 -17.44
CA LEU A 224 1.91 4.30 -16.93
C LEU A 224 2.98 4.97 -17.79
N TRP A 225 4.04 4.24 -18.13
CA TRP A 225 5.09 4.74 -19.03
C TRP A 225 4.53 5.18 -20.38
N ALA A 226 3.69 4.34 -21.00
CA ALA A 226 3.08 4.63 -22.28
C ALA A 226 2.19 5.88 -22.24
N LEU A 227 1.37 6.02 -21.18
CA LEU A 227 0.54 7.21 -20.97
C LEU A 227 1.38 8.49 -20.84
N GLU A 228 2.48 8.44 -20.08
CA GLU A 228 3.37 9.60 -19.87
C GLU A 228 4.15 9.99 -21.11
N HIS A 229 4.39 9.04 -22.03
CA HIS A 229 5.07 9.29 -23.29
C HIS A 229 4.11 9.50 -24.48
N GLY A 230 2.82 9.74 -24.18
CA GLY A 230 1.83 10.07 -25.20
C GLY A 230 1.52 8.94 -26.18
N ARG A 231 1.77 7.68 -25.80
CA ARG A 231 1.44 6.52 -26.62
C ARG A 231 -0.06 6.32 -26.69
N SER A 232 -0.55 5.91 -27.86
CA SER A 232 -1.99 5.68 -28.05
C SER A 232 -2.48 4.41 -27.35
N ALA A 233 -3.80 4.28 -27.19
CA ALA A 233 -4.41 3.07 -26.64
C ALA A 233 -4.17 1.84 -27.54
N GLU A 234 -4.07 2.06 -28.87
CA GLU A 234 -3.77 1.01 -29.85
C GLU A 234 -2.34 0.49 -29.66
N GLU A 235 -1.36 1.39 -29.48
CA GLU A 235 0.03 1.01 -29.20
C GLU A 235 0.15 0.23 -27.88
N LEU A 236 -0.53 0.69 -26.82
CA LEU A 236 -0.57 -0.04 -25.54
C LEU A 236 -1.25 -1.41 -25.68
N ALA A 237 -2.34 -1.48 -26.43
CA ALA A 237 -3.08 -2.72 -26.69
C ALA A 237 -2.19 -3.80 -27.31
N VAL A 238 -1.38 -3.43 -28.30
CA VAL A 238 -0.38 -4.33 -28.92
C VAL A 238 0.65 -4.79 -27.88
N ALA A 239 1.21 -3.87 -27.10
CA ALA A 239 2.26 -4.17 -26.13
C ALA A 239 1.79 -5.12 -25.02
N LEU A 240 0.53 -4.98 -24.56
CA LEU A 240 -0.05 -5.76 -23.46
C LEU A 240 -0.94 -6.91 -23.93
N LYS A 241 -1.08 -7.14 -25.23
CA LYS A 241 -1.93 -8.19 -25.83
C LYS A 241 -3.38 -8.09 -25.36
N MET A 242 -3.94 -6.90 -25.40
CA MET A 242 -5.35 -6.60 -25.06
C MET A 242 -6.05 -5.85 -26.20
N THR A 243 -7.33 -5.61 -26.08
CA THR A 243 -8.06 -4.78 -27.05
C THR A 243 -7.79 -3.29 -26.84
N PRO A 244 -7.88 -2.44 -27.88
CA PRO A 244 -7.76 -0.98 -27.71
C PRO A 244 -8.75 -0.40 -26.70
N ALA A 245 -9.97 -0.94 -26.62
CA ALA A 245 -10.96 -0.53 -25.63
C ALA A 245 -10.53 -0.86 -24.19
N GLN A 246 -9.85 -1.99 -23.94
CA GLN A 246 -9.29 -2.33 -22.64
C GLN A 246 -8.12 -1.40 -22.30
N ALA A 247 -7.22 -1.15 -23.24
CA ALA A 247 -6.10 -0.22 -23.06
C ALA A 247 -6.58 1.21 -22.74
N GLN A 248 -7.62 1.68 -23.43
CA GLN A 248 -8.24 2.99 -23.15
C GLN A 248 -8.81 3.04 -21.71
N ARG A 249 -9.47 1.98 -21.26
CA ARG A 249 -9.97 1.91 -19.87
C ARG A 249 -8.84 1.97 -18.84
N VAL A 250 -7.70 1.34 -19.11
CA VAL A 250 -6.51 1.44 -18.23
C VAL A 250 -6.04 2.89 -18.12
N TYR A 251 -5.95 3.61 -19.24
CA TYR A 251 -5.60 5.04 -19.23
C TYR A 251 -6.63 5.88 -18.49
N ASP A 252 -7.91 5.61 -18.67
CA ASP A 252 -8.98 6.34 -18.02
C ASP A 252 -8.99 6.08 -16.51
N ASP A 253 -8.69 4.85 -16.07
CA ASP A 253 -8.53 4.49 -14.66
C ASP A 253 -7.34 5.23 -14.02
N ILE A 254 -6.18 5.26 -14.68
CA ILE A 254 -5.01 6.02 -14.20
C ILE A 254 -5.38 7.51 -14.05
N ARG A 255 -6.01 8.10 -15.08
CA ARG A 255 -6.41 9.52 -15.05
C ARG A 255 -7.45 9.80 -13.95
N ALA A 256 -8.40 8.89 -13.75
CA ALA A 256 -9.42 9.01 -12.70
C ALA A 256 -8.79 8.96 -11.30
N LYS A 257 -7.84 8.05 -11.08
CA LYS A 257 -7.09 7.96 -9.82
C LYS A 257 -6.28 9.22 -9.55
N ARG A 258 -5.53 9.73 -10.53
CA ARG A 258 -4.80 11.00 -10.41
C ARG A 258 -5.71 12.13 -9.94
N ARG A 259 -6.86 12.32 -10.60
CA ARG A 259 -7.83 13.36 -10.20
C ARG A 259 -8.40 13.15 -8.80
N ALA A 260 -8.77 11.91 -8.47
CA ALA A 260 -9.38 11.60 -7.17
C ALA A 260 -8.39 11.70 -6.00
N THR A 261 -7.09 11.58 -6.25
CA THR A 261 -6.05 11.54 -5.23
C THR A 261 -5.15 12.78 -5.19
N GLU A 262 -5.37 13.75 -6.06
CA GLU A 262 -4.61 15.00 -6.12
C GLU A 262 -4.50 15.69 -4.76
N TYR A 263 -5.61 15.71 -4.00
CA TYR A 263 -5.65 16.30 -2.66
C TYR A 263 -4.72 15.63 -1.64
N LEU A 264 -4.31 14.39 -1.87
CA LEU A 264 -3.43 13.65 -0.94
C LEU A 264 -2.03 14.27 -0.86
N ALA A 265 -1.53 14.81 -1.98
CA ALA A 265 -0.23 15.45 -2.08
C ALA A 265 -0.31 16.98 -2.00
N ALA A 266 -1.52 17.55 -2.03
CA ALA A 266 -1.71 19.01 -1.99
C ALA A 266 -1.25 19.58 -0.64
N ALA A 267 -0.56 20.71 -0.71
CA ALA A 267 -0.29 21.56 0.46
C ALA A 267 -1.61 22.12 1.01
N PRO A 268 -1.64 22.54 2.29
CA PRO A 268 -2.78 23.26 2.82
C PRO A 268 -3.06 24.54 2.01
N GLU A 269 -4.32 24.75 1.67
CA GLU A 269 -4.74 26.03 1.08
C GLU A 269 -4.72 27.12 2.16
N LEU A 270 -4.06 28.22 1.85
CA LEU A 270 -4.02 29.38 2.73
C LEU A 270 -5.06 30.40 2.26
N LEU A 271 -5.85 30.92 3.19
CA LEU A 271 -6.74 32.04 2.89
C LEU A 271 -5.89 33.26 2.55
N PRO A 272 -6.29 34.07 1.54
CA PRO A 272 -5.62 35.32 1.26
C PRO A 272 -5.76 36.24 2.49
N GLY A 273 -4.64 36.87 2.88
CA GLY A 273 -4.63 37.88 3.98
C GLY A 273 -5.30 39.16 3.61
#